data_3351f8ae635258d466a3f54f7121d043
#
_entry.id   3351f8ae635258d466a3f54f7121d043
#
_cell.length_a   1.000
_cell.length_b   1.000
_cell.length_c   1.000
_cell.angle_alpha   90.00
_cell.angle_beta   90.00
_cell.angle_gamma   90.00
#
_symmetry.space_group_name_H-M   'P 1'
#
loop_
_entity.id
_entity.type
_entity.pdbx_description
1 polymer ?
#
loop_
_entity_poly.entity_id
_entity_poly.type
_entity_poly.pdbx_seq_one_letter_code
_entity_poly.pdbx_strand_id
1 'polypeptide(L)'
;MDPNVKISWVEGELLEDPSRYKRLIGKFLYLTVARLDLQVTYHVLQCIKGTVGQGLFFGSSSIAVLKGFADSDWASCLYSRKSISGLRIFIGDSLLSWKYKKLHPVSRSSAEAEYRSMANATCELMWMLTLFQDLHIEYQRPTALFYDNQVALHVVTNPVFHERTKHKN
;
A
#
# COMPACT_ATOMS: atom_id res chain seq x y z
N MET A 1 -6.19 -20.31 -19.76
CA MET A 1 -5.60 -19.46 -20.82
C MET A 1 -4.16 -19.25 -20.44
N ASP A 2 -3.23 -19.70 -21.25
CA ASP A 2 -1.79 -19.58 -20.96
C ASP A 2 -1.38 -18.11 -21.05
N PRO A 3 -0.81 -17.49 -19.99
CA PRO A 3 -0.42 -16.07 -19.97
C PRO A 3 0.74 -15.75 -20.93
N ASN A 4 1.38 -16.77 -21.51
CA ASN A 4 2.54 -16.62 -22.39
C ASN A 4 2.20 -16.66 -23.89
N VAL A 5 0.93 -16.80 -24.26
CA VAL A 5 0.54 -16.78 -25.68
C VAL A 5 0.67 -15.36 -26.22
N LYS A 6 1.71 -15.12 -27.02
CA LYS A 6 1.86 -13.89 -27.78
C LYS A 6 0.89 -13.90 -28.95
N ILE A 7 -0.03 -12.94 -28.97
CA ILE A 7 -0.95 -12.74 -30.09
C ILE A 7 -0.13 -12.20 -31.27
N SER A 8 -0.05 -12.99 -32.35
CA SER A 8 0.60 -12.59 -33.60
C SER A 8 -0.42 -11.91 -34.52
N TRP A 9 0.05 -10.93 -35.30
CA TRP A 9 -0.77 -10.27 -36.34
C TRP A 9 -0.92 -11.10 -37.58
N VAL A 10 -0.18 -12.21 -37.73
CA VAL A 10 -0.01 -12.97 -38.96
C VAL A 10 -0.62 -14.38 -38.87
N GLU A 11 -0.86 -14.90 -37.67
CA GLU A 11 -1.36 -16.27 -37.46
C GLU A 11 -2.75 -16.22 -36.82
N GLY A 12 -3.72 -16.79 -37.54
CA GLY A 12 -5.10 -16.97 -37.09
C GLY A 12 -6.07 -16.98 -38.25
N GLU A 13 -7.19 -17.66 -38.10
CA GLU A 13 -8.28 -17.61 -39.06
C GLU A 13 -9.01 -16.26 -38.99
N LEU A 14 -9.28 -15.69 -40.17
CA LEU A 14 -10.08 -14.47 -40.27
C LEU A 14 -11.51 -14.73 -39.79
N LEU A 15 -11.99 -13.95 -38.83
CA LEU A 15 -13.37 -14.01 -38.39
C LEU A 15 -14.31 -13.61 -39.55
N GLU A 16 -15.33 -14.41 -39.82
CA GLU A 16 -16.35 -14.13 -40.85
C GLU A 16 -17.10 -12.78 -40.57
N ASP A 17 -17.33 -12.43 -39.31
CA ASP A 17 -17.94 -11.16 -38.91
C ASP A 17 -17.13 -10.43 -37.79
N PRO A 18 -16.16 -9.59 -38.17
CA PRO A 18 -15.35 -8.82 -37.21
C PRO A 18 -16.15 -7.78 -36.44
N SER A 19 -17.38 -7.43 -36.89
CA SER A 19 -18.22 -6.44 -36.24
C SER A 19 -18.71 -6.90 -34.85
N ARG A 20 -19.02 -8.18 -34.72
CA ARG A 20 -19.39 -8.81 -33.45
C ARG A 20 -18.25 -8.75 -32.44
N TYR A 21 -17.05 -9.05 -32.88
CA TYR A 21 -15.84 -9.01 -32.04
C TYR A 21 -15.51 -7.57 -31.61
N LYS A 22 -15.52 -6.61 -32.55
CA LYS A 22 -15.31 -5.19 -32.25
C LYS A 22 -16.36 -4.64 -31.25
N ARG A 23 -17.63 -5.06 -31.41
CA ARG A 23 -18.68 -4.68 -30.47
C ARG A 23 -18.46 -5.26 -29.08
N LEU A 24 -18.01 -6.51 -28.98
CA LEU A 24 -17.72 -7.17 -27.72
C LEU A 24 -16.54 -6.47 -27.02
N ILE A 25 -15.44 -6.22 -27.74
CA ILE A 25 -14.29 -5.47 -27.21
C ILE A 25 -14.70 -4.07 -26.76
N GLY A 26 -15.49 -3.35 -27.56
CA GLY A 26 -16.01 -2.03 -27.20
C GLY A 26 -16.81 -2.05 -25.89
N LYS A 27 -17.64 -3.08 -25.69
CA LYS A 27 -18.37 -3.27 -24.42
C LYS A 27 -17.42 -3.55 -23.25
N PHE A 28 -16.39 -4.38 -23.43
CA PHE A 28 -15.40 -4.66 -22.39
C PHE A 28 -14.57 -3.43 -22.06
N LEU A 29 -14.10 -2.68 -23.06
CA LEU A 29 -13.39 -1.41 -22.85
C LEU A 29 -14.26 -0.39 -22.13
N TYR A 30 -15.53 -0.28 -22.51
CA TYR A 30 -16.48 0.60 -21.81
C TYR A 30 -16.68 0.17 -20.36
N LEU A 31 -16.83 -1.14 -20.10
CA LEU A 31 -16.96 -1.67 -18.75
C LEU A 31 -15.70 -1.39 -17.91
N THR A 32 -14.50 -1.56 -18.47
CA THR A 32 -13.25 -1.29 -17.73
C THR A 32 -13.06 0.18 -17.43
N VAL A 33 -13.52 1.08 -18.31
CA VAL A 33 -13.47 2.53 -18.09
C VAL A 33 -14.59 3.02 -17.16
N ALA A 34 -15.82 2.51 -17.36
CA ALA A 34 -16.99 2.94 -16.58
C ALA A 34 -17.07 2.27 -15.20
N ARG A 35 -16.47 1.10 -15.02
CA ARG A 35 -16.53 0.26 -13.82
C ARG A 35 -15.12 -0.17 -13.41
N LEU A 36 -14.32 0.80 -13.01
CA LEU A 36 -12.97 0.56 -12.44
C LEU A 36 -13.00 -0.33 -11.20
N ASP A 37 -14.11 -0.33 -10.46
CA ASP A 37 -14.37 -1.21 -9.34
C ASP A 37 -14.31 -2.70 -9.72
N LEU A 38 -14.76 -3.07 -10.94
CA LEU A 38 -14.70 -4.46 -11.42
C LEU A 38 -13.27 -4.94 -11.65
N GLN A 39 -12.40 -4.08 -12.18
CA GLN A 39 -11.00 -4.41 -12.38
C GLN A 39 -10.30 -4.64 -11.04
N VAL A 40 -10.51 -3.75 -10.07
CA VAL A 40 -9.98 -3.89 -8.71
C VAL A 40 -10.50 -5.19 -8.06
N THR A 41 -11.80 -5.44 -8.17
CA THR A 41 -12.43 -6.66 -7.63
C THR A 41 -11.83 -7.92 -8.26
N TYR A 42 -11.60 -7.92 -9.58
CA TYR A 42 -10.99 -9.06 -10.27
C TYR A 42 -9.56 -9.34 -9.77
N HIS A 43 -8.74 -8.29 -9.61
CA HIS A 43 -7.39 -8.43 -9.05
C HIS A 43 -7.41 -8.96 -7.61
N VAL A 44 -8.35 -8.49 -6.79
CA VAL A 44 -8.53 -9.00 -5.42
C VAL A 44 -8.91 -10.49 -5.45
N LEU A 45 -9.84 -10.89 -6.30
CA LEU A 45 -10.25 -12.29 -6.45
C LEU A 45 -9.11 -13.17 -6.96
N GLN A 46 -8.30 -12.70 -7.89
CA GLN A 46 -7.09 -13.42 -8.33
C GLN A 46 -6.10 -13.61 -7.17
N CYS A 47 -5.87 -12.56 -6.39
CA CYS A 47 -5.00 -12.61 -5.22
C CYS A 47 -5.50 -13.64 -4.21
N ILE A 48 -6.79 -13.57 -3.85
CA ILE A 48 -7.42 -14.52 -2.92
C ILE A 48 -7.35 -15.95 -3.44
N LYS A 49 -7.59 -16.17 -4.74
CA LYS A 49 -7.48 -17.50 -5.36
C LYS A 49 -6.06 -18.06 -5.28
N GLY A 50 -5.05 -17.21 -5.39
CA GLY A 50 -3.63 -17.60 -5.28
C GLY A 50 -3.18 -17.84 -3.84
N THR A 51 -3.94 -17.36 -2.85
CA THR A 51 -3.59 -17.43 -1.42
C THR A 51 -4.57 -18.27 -0.59
N VAL A 52 -5.33 -19.15 -1.24
CA VAL A 52 -6.27 -20.06 -0.56
C VAL A 52 -5.53 -20.90 0.48
N GLY A 53 -5.99 -20.85 1.71
CA GLY A 53 -5.37 -21.55 2.84
C GLY A 53 -4.19 -20.83 3.50
N GLN A 54 -3.79 -19.66 3.00
CA GLN A 54 -2.83 -18.80 3.70
C GLN A 54 -3.56 -17.95 4.74
N GLY A 55 -2.98 -17.82 5.92
CA GLY A 55 -3.49 -17.02 7.02
C GLY A 55 -2.39 -16.27 7.73
N LEU A 56 -2.76 -15.43 8.70
CA LEU A 56 -1.81 -14.79 9.59
C LEU A 56 -1.43 -15.80 10.68
N PHE A 57 -0.13 -16.03 10.84
CA PHE A 57 0.39 -16.90 11.87
C PHE A 57 0.88 -16.08 13.06
N PHE A 58 0.39 -16.42 14.25
CA PHE A 58 0.83 -15.81 15.51
C PHE A 58 1.65 -16.83 16.28
N GLY A 59 2.98 -16.69 16.23
CA GLY A 59 3.90 -17.58 16.92
C GLY A 59 3.97 -17.22 18.41
N SER A 60 3.79 -18.21 19.29
CA SER A 60 3.89 -18.02 20.74
C SER A 60 5.33 -17.87 21.25
N SER A 61 6.31 -18.25 20.44
CA SER A 61 7.73 -18.28 20.81
C SER A 61 8.51 -17.03 20.40
N SER A 62 7.92 -16.11 19.64
CA SER A 62 8.61 -14.91 19.21
C SER A 62 8.74 -13.88 20.32
N ILE A 63 9.90 -13.22 20.38
CA ILE A 63 10.13 -12.14 21.34
C ILE A 63 9.20 -10.97 20.97
N ALA A 64 8.34 -10.56 21.89
CA ALA A 64 7.41 -9.48 21.69
C ALA A 64 8.12 -8.13 21.56
N VAL A 65 8.51 -7.74 20.34
CA VAL A 65 9.07 -6.44 19.99
C VAL A 65 8.18 -5.80 18.94
N LEU A 66 7.73 -4.56 19.18
CA LEU A 66 6.97 -3.79 18.20
C LEU A 66 7.91 -3.29 17.09
N LYS A 67 7.55 -3.61 15.86
CA LYS A 67 8.25 -3.18 14.64
C LYS A 67 7.22 -2.56 13.70
N GLY A 68 7.47 -1.34 13.25
CA GLY A 68 6.68 -0.67 12.23
C GLY A 68 7.45 -0.60 10.91
N PHE A 69 6.74 -0.76 9.81
CA PHE A 69 7.26 -0.53 8.45
C PHE A 69 6.34 0.49 7.79
N ALA A 70 6.92 1.53 7.24
CA ALA A 70 6.20 2.56 6.51
C ALA A 70 6.78 2.74 5.11
N ASP A 71 5.90 2.99 4.14
CA ASP A 71 6.26 3.20 2.74
C ASP A 71 5.26 4.17 2.11
N SER A 72 5.65 4.87 1.06
CA SER A 72 4.77 5.78 0.36
C SER A 72 5.03 5.86 -1.13
N ASP A 73 4.02 5.53 -1.92
CA ASP A 73 4.00 5.76 -3.36
C ASP A 73 3.61 7.20 -3.67
N TRP A 74 4.59 8.03 -4.01
CA TRP A 74 4.35 9.44 -4.34
C TRP A 74 3.54 9.58 -5.62
N ALA A 75 2.48 10.41 -5.56
CA ALA A 75 1.62 10.77 -6.69
C ALA A 75 1.08 9.58 -7.51
N SER A 76 0.99 8.39 -6.91
CA SER A 76 0.63 7.14 -7.57
C SER A 76 -0.83 7.08 -8.04
N CYS A 77 -1.72 7.88 -7.46
CA CYS A 77 -3.08 7.96 -7.94
C CYS A 77 -3.18 8.77 -9.24
N LEU A 78 -3.41 8.09 -10.36
CA LEU A 78 -3.45 8.69 -11.71
C LEU A 78 -4.42 9.88 -11.83
N TYR A 79 -5.58 9.80 -11.17
CA TYR A 79 -6.62 10.83 -11.29
C TYR A 79 -6.41 12.04 -10.38
N SER A 80 -5.98 11.80 -9.13
CA SER A 80 -5.89 12.88 -8.13
C SER A 80 -4.46 13.27 -7.80
N ARG A 81 -3.48 12.58 -8.37
CA ARG A 81 -2.03 12.75 -8.08
C ARG A 81 -1.70 12.71 -6.59
N LYS A 82 -2.57 12.11 -5.80
CA LYS A 82 -2.36 11.89 -4.37
C LYS A 82 -1.46 10.68 -4.16
N SER A 83 -0.62 10.77 -3.16
CA SER A 83 0.24 9.67 -2.73
C SER A 83 -0.55 8.63 -1.96
N ILE A 84 -0.06 7.42 -1.96
CA ILE A 84 -0.60 6.32 -1.19
C ILE A 84 0.42 5.94 -0.13
N SER A 85 -0.04 5.82 1.10
CA SER A 85 0.78 5.40 2.24
C SER A 85 0.40 4.00 2.66
N GLY A 86 1.40 3.15 2.82
CA GLY A 86 1.30 1.81 3.38
C GLY A 86 1.99 1.75 4.74
N LEU A 87 1.41 1.06 5.69
CA LEU A 87 2.08 0.71 6.93
C LEU A 87 1.78 -0.71 7.37
N ARG A 88 2.73 -1.33 8.04
CA ARG A 88 2.60 -2.66 8.65
C ARG A 88 3.24 -2.62 10.04
N ILE A 89 2.52 -3.14 11.03
CA ILE A 89 3.00 -3.22 12.41
C ILE A 89 3.04 -4.69 12.80
N PHE A 90 4.18 -5.10 13.32
CA PHE A 90 4.43 -6.44 13.81
C PHE A 90 4.68 -6.43 15.31
N ILE A 91 4.28 -7.52 15.97
CA ILE A 91 4.76 -7.89 17.29
C ILE A 91 5.59 -9.17 17.15
N GLY A 92 6.90 -9.06 17.41
CA GLY A 92 7.83 -10.11 17.04
C GLY A 92 7.80 -10.36 15.53
N ASP A 93 7.41 -11.56 15.12
CA ASP A 93 7.28 -11.95 13.71
C ASP A 93 5.82 -12.02 13.24
N SER A 94 4.87 -11.68 14.12
CA SER A 94 3.45 -11.72 13.82
C SER A 94 2.93 -10.36 13.35
N LEU A 95 2.24 -10.33 12.20
CA LEU A 95 1.63 -9.11 11.66
C LEU A 95 0.39 -8.77 12.50
N LEU A 96 0.43 -7.64 13.21
CA LEU A 96 -0.61 -7.19 14.14
C LEU A 96 -1.61 -6.25 13.47
N SER A 97 -1.10 -5.31 12.68
CA SER A 97 -1.92 -4.30 11.99
C SER A 97 -1.31 -3.91 10.65
N TRP A 98 -2.15 -3.59 9.69
CA TRP A 98 -1.71 -2.99 8.44
C TRP A 98 -2.75 -2.00 7.94
N LYS A 99 -2.28 -0.95 7.27
CA LYS A 99 -3.13 0.06 6.63
C LYS A 99 -2.57 0.42 5.26
N TYR A 100 -3.47 0.66 4.33
CA TYR A 100 -3.18 1.18 3.01
C TYR A 100 -4.13 2.33 2.75
N LYS A 101 -3.61 3.55 2.67
CA LYS A 101 -4.45 4.75 2.65
C LYS A 101 -3.94 5.78 1.65
N LYS A 102 -4.86 6.31 0.87
CA LYS A 102 -4.61 7.47 0.04
C LYS A 102 -4.48 8.71 0.92
N LEU A 103 -3.37 9.43 0.80
CA LEU A 103 -3.12 10.66 1.54
C LEU A 103 -4.03 11.79 1.03
N HIS A 104 -4.68 12.49 1.96
CA HIS A 104 -5.61 13.58 1.60
C HIS A 104 -4.93 14.76 0.92
N PRO A 105 -3.84 15.34 1.49
CA PRO A 105 -3.11 16.40 0.81
C PRO A 105 -2.22 15.82 -0.30
N VAL A 106 -2.09 16.57 -1.39
CA VAL A 106 -1.12 16.24 -2.44
C VAL A 106 0.27 16.58 -1.93
N SER A 107 1.15 15.58 -1.84
CA SER A 107 2.55 15.79 -1.47
C SER A 107 3.31 16.39 -2.64
N ARG A 108 4.15 17.41 -2.37
CA ARG A 108 4.93 18.13 -3.38
C ARG A 108 6.17 17.35 -3.82
N SER A 109 6.62 16.40 -3.01
CA SER A 109 7.78 15.54 -3.29
C SER A 109 7.59 14.15 -2.71
N SER A 110 8.41 13.20 -3.19
CA SER A 110 8.46 11.85 -2.61
C SER A 110 8.86 11.90 -1.14
N ALA A 111 9.87 12.72 -0.79
CA ALA A 111 10.31 12.87 0.59
C ALA A 111 9.19 13.37 1.53
N GLU A 112 8.33 14.28 1.06
CA GLU A 112 7.17 14.74 1.84
C GLU A 112 6.14 13.61 2.01
N ALA A 113 5.88 12.81 0.97
CA ALA A 113 4.97 11.68 1.05
C ALA A 113 5.48 10.64 2.06
N GLU A 114 6.76 10.31 2.01
CA GLU A 114 7.43 9.41 2.94
C GLU A 114 7.39 9.94 4.39
N TYR A 115 7.72 11.21 4.59
CA TYR A 115 7.66 11.83 5.92
C TYR A 115 6.25 11.73 6.52
N ARG A 116 5.20 11.95 5.70
CA ARG A 116 3.80 11.81 6.14
C ARG A 116 3.45 10.36 6.45
N SER A 117 3.98 9.41 5.68
CA SER A 117 3.80 7.98 5.94
C SER A 117 4.44 7.58 7.27
N MET A 118 5.66 8.05 7.54
CA MET A 118 6.35 7.86 8.81
C MET A 118 5.57 8.43 9.99
N ALA A 119 5.06 9.65 9.87
CA ALA A 119 4.25 10.29 10.92
C ALA A 119 3.00 9.47 11.25
N ASN A 120 2.30 8.96 10.20
CA ASN A 120 1.14 8.08 10.38
C ASN A 120 1.54 6.77 11.09
N ALA A 121 2.64 6.15 10.69
CA ALA A 121 3.12 4.91 11.31
C ALA A 121 3.53 5.14 12.78
N THR A 122 4.17 6.28 13.08
CA THR A 122 4.52 6.67 14.44
C THR A 122 3.26 6.82 15.31
N CYS A 123 2.23 7.50 14.81
CA CYS A 123 0.94 7.62 15.52
C CYS A 123 0.33 6.25 15.83
N GLU A 124 0.36 5.34 14.89
CA GLU A 124 -0.16 3.97 15.11
C GLU A 124 0.66 3.20 16.16
N LEU A 125 2.00 3.32 16.13
CA LEU A 125 2.86 2.69 17.12
C LEU A 125 2.60 3.27 18.52
N MET A 126 2.46 4.59 18.62
CA MET A 126 2.12 5.26 19.89
C MET A 126 0.77 4.79 20.42
N TRP A 127 -0.23 4.69 19.56
CA TRP A 127 -1.54 4.16 19.91
C TRP A 127 -1.45 2.71 20.42
N MET A 128 -0.66 1.86 19.77
CA MET A 128 -0.42 0.48 20.22
C MET A 128 0.21 0.42 21.59
N LEU A 129 1.20 1.30 21.87
CA LEU A 129 1.84 1.36 23.18
C LEU A 129 0.85 1.79 24.28
N THR A 130 -0.02 2.77 23.98
CA THR A 130 -1.09 3.16 24.89
C THR A 130 -2.04 2.01 25.15
N LEU A 131 -2.44 1.28 24.09
CA LEU A 131 -3.30 0.11 24.24
C LEU A 131 -2.66 -0.98 25.11
N PHE A 132 -1.35 -1.20 25.00
CA PHE A 132 -0.64 -2.16 25.86
C PHE A 132 -0.67 -1.71 27.33
N GLN A 133 -0.53 -0.42 27.59
CA GLN A 133 -0.66 0.13 28.94
C GLN A 133 -2.06 -0.09 29.50
N ASP A 134 -3.11 0.17 28.71
CA ASP A 134 -4.51 -0.02 29.11
C ASP A 134 -4.82 -1.50 29.39
N LEU A 135 -4.20 -2.40 28.64
CA LEU A 135 -4.31 -3.86 28.84
C LEU A 135 -3.38 -4.39 29.96
N HIS A 136 -2.65 -3.53 30.66
CA HIS A 136 -1.67 -3.89 31.70
C HIS A 136 -0.57 -4.84 31.18
N ILE A 137 -0.22 -4.71 29.90
CA ILE A 137 0.89 -5.44 29.29
C ILE A 137 2.17 -4.63 29.49
N GLU A 138 3.08 -5.16 30.30
CA GLU A 138 4.39 -4.52 30.49
C GLU A 138 5.22 -4.63 29.21
N TYR A 139 5.43 -3.49 28.57
CA TYR A 139 6.26 -3.38 27.36
C TYR A 139 7.40 -2.42 27.61
N GLN A 140 8.60 -2.93 27.83
CA GLN A 140 9.81 -2.13 28.14
C GLN A 140 10.85 -2.15 27.01
N ARG A 141 10.50 -2.67 25.83
CA ARG A 141 11.45 -2.81 24.73
C ARG A 141 11.40 -1.62 23.78
N PRO A 142 12.52 -1.29 23.11
CA PRO A 142 12.50 -0.24 22.10
C PRO A 142 11.61 -0.63 20.94
N THR A 143 10.79 0.31 20.48
CA THR A 143 9.98 0.17 19.27
C THR A 143 10.80 0.66 18.09
N ALA A 144 10.88 -0.14 17.02
CA ALA A 144 11.62 0.21 15.81
C ALA A 144 10.65 0.57 14.68
N LEU A 145 10.93 1.67 13.98
CA LEU A 145 10.26 2.05 12.75
C LEU A 145 11.24 1.98 11.59
N PHE A 146 10.92 1.16 10.60
CA PHE A 146 11.71 0.93 9.40
C PHE A 146 11.09 1.63 8.20
N TYR A 147 11.91 2.28 7.41
CA TYR A 147 11.58 2.92 6.14
C TYR A 147 12.82 3.01 5.27
N ASP A 148 12.67 3.10 3.97
CA ASP A 148 13.77 2.98 3.01
C ASP A 148 14.32 4.33 2.54
N ASN A 149 13.58 5.45 2.72
CA ASN A 149 13.96 6.75 2.21
C ASN A 149 14.93 7.50 3.14
N GLN A 150 16.22 7.49 2.78
CA GLN A 150 17.27 8.19 3.54
C GLN A 150 17.07 9.71 3.61
N VAL A 151 16.45 10.32 2.59
CA VAL A 151 16.17 11.77 2.59
C VAL A 151 15.14 12.11 3.65
N ALA A 152 14.10 11.29 3.81
CA ALA A 152 13.11 11.46 4.87
C ALA A 152 13.78 11.33 6.26
N LEU A 153 14.75 10.43 6.42
CA LEU A 153 15.53 10.30 7.65
C LEU A 153 16.29 11.59 7.99
N HIS A 154 16.97 12.16 7.00
CA HIS A 154 17.69 13.43 7.21
C HIS A 154 16.76 14.59 7.60
N VAL A 155 15.54 14.63 7.06
CA VAL A 155 14.52 15.63 7.46
C VAL A 155 14.12 15.44 8.90
N VAL A 156 13.94 14.19 9.37
CA VAL A 156 13.55 13.90 10.76
C VAL A 156 14.67 14.20 11.74
N THR A 157 15.91 13.89 11.39
CA THR A 157 17.06 14.06 12.30
C THR A 157 17.58 15.50 12.38
N ASN A 158 17.23 16.34 11.40
CA ASN A 158 17.73 17.72 11.34
C ASN A 158 16.62 18.74 11.65
N PRO A 159 16.66 19.42 12.82
CA PRO A 159 15.64 20.38 13.25
C PRO A 159 15.43 21.55 12.29
N VAL A 160 16.47 21.95 11.53
CA VAL A 160 16.40 23.06 10.58
C VAL A 160 15.41 22.80 9.45
N PHE A 161 15.20 21.53 9.09
CA PHE A 161 14.24 21.17 8.05
C PHE A 161 12.79 21.15 8.54
N HIS A 162 12.54 21.05 9.86
CA HIS A 162 11.20 21.07 10.43
C HIS A 162 10.47 22.40 10.20
N GLU A 163 11.19 23.53 10.15
CA GLU A 163 10.59 24.84 9.86
C GLU A 163 10.14 25.01 8.41
N ARG A 164 10.83 24.37 7.46
CA ARG A 164 10.50 24.44 6.05
C ARG A 164 9.30 23.57 5.63
N THR A 165 8.95 22.59 6.44
CA THR A 165 7.82 21.70 6.23
C THR A 165 6.53 22.17 6.90
N LYS A 166 6.61 23.18 7.80
CA LYS A 166 5.43 23.84 8.35
C LYS A 166 4.84 24.74 7.28
N HIS A 167 3.80 24.28 6.61
CA HIS A 167 3.00 25.13 5.76
C HIS A 167 2.30 26.18 6.64
N LYS A 168 2.58 27.45 6.39
CA LYS A 168 1.75 28.53 6.89
C LYS A 168 0.36 28.32 6.27
N ASN A 169 -0.63 28.10 7.12
CA ASN A 169 -2.03 28.18 6.77
C ASN A 169 -2.38 29.59 6.33
#